data_a3a0c9f18d45f1c6d444197d14b8da60
#
_entry.id   a3a0c9f18d45f1c6d444197d14b8da60
#
_cell.length_a   1.000
_cell.length_b   1.000
_cell.length_c   1.000
_cell.angle_alpha   90.00
_cell.angle_beta   90.00
_cell.angle_gamma   90.00
#
_symmetry.space_group_name_H-M   'P 1'
#
loop_
_entity.id
_entity.type
_entity.pdbx_description
1 polymer ?
#
loop_
_entity_poly.entity_id
_entity_poly.type
_entity_poly.pdbx_seq_one_letter_code
_entity_poly.pdbx_strand_id
1 'polypeptide(L)'
;NTNGVFAKLTTGTTAILGVSLSSLAWADFDNDGDLDLIVAGKRITSYFTKIYRNDLVGTTATFVDLGVDLPGVQNASLAMGDYDGDGDLDLLLTGEYTDGTINTNISRIYRNNNFIFFHDTTNSIPGVRLSNVAWGDYDGDGDLDIAMCGLDNSGVPITKIYKNGSAVVNAAPSAPTGLSMVKVGSGATAYLMFSWNPGTDAITPQAGLSYVLRIGYTSGGIQIVAPHANSAGTRLRPGRGFANST
;
A
#
# COMPACT_ATOMS: atom_id res chain seq x y z
N ASN A 1 20.19 2.62 -8.53
CA ASN A 1 20.45 1.34 -9.20
C ASN A 1 21.27 1.59 -10.47
N THR A 2 22.55 1.33 -10.43
CA THR A 2 23.43 1.35 -11.59
C THR A 2 23.65 -0.08 -12.05
N ASN A 3 23.04 -0.47 -13.19
CA ASN A 3 23.20 -1.80 -13.82
C ASN A 3 22.76 -3.00 -12.96
N GLY A 4 21.71 -2.86 -12.14
CA GLY A 4 21.18 -3.96 -11.33
C GLY A 4 21.98 -4.28 -10.06
N VAL A 5 23.00 -3.49 -9.72
CA VAL A 5 23.79 -3.68 -8.50
C VAL A 5 23.10 -2.95 -7.34
N PHE A 6 22.86 -3.67 -6.25
CA PHE A 6 22.31 -3.09 -5.01
C PHE A 6 23.45 -2.61 -4.11
N ALA A 7 23.34 -1.38 -3.64
CA ALA A 7 24.20 -0.82 -2.62
C ALA A 7 23.38 -0.52 -1.36
N LYS A 8 23.97 -0.79 -0.19
CA LYS A 8 23.33 -0.44 1.08
C LYS A 8 23.25 1.10 1.21
N LEU A 9 22.07 1.60 1.56
CA LEU A 9 21.89 3.00 1.91
C LEU A 9 22.66 3.30 3.22
N THR A 10 23.54 4.29 3.21
CA THR A 10 24.45 4.59 4.33
C THR A 10 24.34 6.01 4.89
N THR A 11 23.54 6.89 4.27
CA THR A 11 23.47 8.32 4.62
C THR A 11 22.03 8.78 4.86
N GLY A 12 21.85 9.74 5.76
CA GLY A 12 20.60 10.49 5.93
C GLY A 12 19.48 9.78 6.67
N THR A 13 19.74 8.65 7.32
CA THR A 13 18.68 7.88 7.96
C THR A 13 18.81 7.90 9.49
N THR A 14 17.69 8.13 10.18
CA THR A 14 17.48 7.50 11.48
C THR A 14 17.71 6.00 11.27
N ALA A 15 18.51 5.35 12.11
CA ALA A 15 18.84 3.94 11.90
C ALA A 15 17.53 3.11 11.86
N ILE A 16 17.19 2.59 10.67
CA ILE A 16 16.05 1.68 10.53
C ILE A 16 16.28 0.48 11.44
N LEU A 17 15.30 0.17 12.26
CA LEU A 17 15.40 -0.85 13.28
C LEU A 17 15.54 -2.25 12.66
N GLY A 18 16.60 -2.95 13.01
CA GLY A 18 16.77 -4.35 12.60
C GLY A 18 15.88 -5.28 13.42
N VAL A 19 15.08 -6.08 12.75
CA VAL A 19 14.13 -7.02 13.35
C VAL A 19 14.22 -8.40 12.70
N SER A 20 13.73 -9.40 13.41
CA SER A 20 13.53 -10.79 12.93
C SER A 20 12.07 -11.20 13.11
N LEU A 21 11.66 -12.36 12.56
CA LEU A 21 10.26 -12.81 12.57
C LEU A 21 9.32 -11.71 12.09
N SER A 22 9.68 -11.07 11.00
CA SER A 22 9.26 -9.75 10.60
C SER A 22 8.50 -9.76 9.28
N SER A 23 7.78 -8.68 9.08
CA SER A 23 7.22 -8.25 7.81
C SER A 23 7.60 -6.80 7.57
N LEU A 24 7.69 -6.39 6.32
CA LEU A 24 7.85 -5.01 5.91
C LEU A 24 7.00 -4.72 4.68
N ALA A 25 6.60 -3.47 4.54
CA ALA A 25 5.87 -2.99 3.37
C ALA A 25 6.36 -1.59 2.99
N TRP A 26 6.32 -1.32 1.69
CA TRP A 26 6.48 0.00 1.14
C TRP A 26 5.09 0.60 0.87
N ALA A 27 4.88 1.84 1.25
CA ALA A 27 3.66 2.59 0.98
C ALA A 27 3.96 4.08 0.99
N ASP A 28 3.26 4.86 0.20
CA ASP A 28 3.27 6.31 0.23
C ASP A 28 2.12 6.73 1.17
N PHE A 29 2.44 6.92 2.46
CA PHE A 29 1.44 7.15 3.50
C PHE A 29 0.91 8.58 3.54
N ASP A 30 1.70 9.54 3.04
CA ASP A 30 1.33 10.96 3.06
C ASP A 30 1.00 11.53 1.69
N ASN A 31 0.99 10.66 0.69
CA ASN A 31 0.67 11.03 -0.68
C ASN A 31 1.62 12.08 -1.28
N ASP A 32 2.90 12.14 -0.80
CA ASP A 32 3.91 13.07 -1.32
C ASP A 32 4.65 12.54 -2.56
N GLY A 33 4.44 11.26 -2.91
CA GLY A 33 5.01 10.58 -4.06
C GLY A 33 6.24 9.73 -3.73
N ASP A 34 6.77 9.81 -2.53
CA ASP A 34 7.89 9.02 -2.06
C ASP A 34 7.39 7.76 -1.32
N LEU A 35 8.11 6.66 -1.42
CA LEU A 35 7.71 5.45 -0.70
C LEU A 35 8.28 5.46 0.72
N ASP A 36 7.39 5.37 1.68
CA ASP A 36 7.69 5.18 3.09
C ASP A 36 7.84 3.71 3.44
N LEU A 37 8.38 3.42 4.61
CA LEU A 37 8.64 2.07 5.05
C LEU A 37 7.93 1.76 6.37
N ILE A 38 7.14 0.70 6.39
CA ILE A 38 6.68 0.10 7.64
C ILE A 38 7.43 -1.20 7.92
N VAL A 39 7.82 -1.41 9.18
CA VAL A 39 8.53 -2.60 9.63
C VAL A 39 7.91 -3.10 10.92
N ALA A 40 7.52 -4.36 10.97
CA ALA A 40 7.07 -5.04 12.18
C ALA A 40 7.90 -6.29 12.45
N GLY A 41 8.20 -6.58 13.71
CA GLY A 41 8.96 -7.76 14.06
C GLY A 41 9.58 -7.70 15.46
N LYS A 42 10.40 -8.72 15.75
CA LYS A 42 11.09 -8.89 17.04
C LYS A 42 12.52 -8.38 16.98
N ARG A 43 12.93 -7.67 18.02
CA ARG A 43 14.33 -7.32 18.27
C ARG A 43 14.70 -7.75 19.69
N ILE A 44 15.62 -8.71 19.78
CA ILE A 44 16.08 -9.31 21.06
C ILE A 44 14.87 -9.85 21.84
N THR A 45 14.34 -9.10 22.80
CA THR A 45 13.23 -9.51 23.69
C THR A 45 11.95 -8.70 23.47
N SER A 46 11.99 -7.65 22.66
CA SER A 46 10.87 -6.73 22.46
C SER A 46 10.31 -6.83 21.04
N TYR A 47 9.03 -6.55 20.88
CA TYR A 47 8.35 -6.53 19.60
C TYR A 47 8.13 -5.08 19.18
N PHE A 48 8.20 -4.80 17.88
CA PHE A 48 8.10 -3.47 17.34
C PHE A 48 7.22 -3.46 16.09
N THR A 49 6.52 -2.37 15.92
CA THR A 49 5.94 -1.93 14.64
C THR A 49 6.29 -0.46 14.49
N LYS A 50 7.00 -0.11 13.43
CA LYS A 50 7.52 1.23 13.19
C LYS A 50 7.20 1.68 11.78
N ILE A 51 6.83 2.95 11.65
CA ILE A 51 6.64 3.63 10.37
C ILE A 51 7.76 4.66 10.22
N TYR A 52 8.44 4.58 9.11
CA TYR A 52 9.52 5.51 8.73
C TYR A 52 9.07 6.28 7.50
N ARG A 53 8.85 7.58 7.67
CA ARG A 53 8.61 8.48 6.54
C ARG A 53 9.91 8.69 5.77
N ASN A 54 9.81 8.67 4.45
CA ASN A 54 10.91 8.96 3.55
C ASN A 54 10.82 10.41 3.08
N ASP A 55 11.75 11.24 3.52
CA ASP A 55 11.88 12.60 3.02
C ASP A 55 12.94 12.60 1.90
N LEU A 56 12.50 12.38 0.65
CA LEU A 56 13.40 12.33 -0.50
C LEU A 56 13.71 13.74 -1.02
N VAL A 57 14.98 14.13 -0.95
CA VAL A 57 15.45 15.40 -1.53
C VAL A 57 16.41 15.10 -2.69
N GLY A 58 15.93 15.28 -3.91
CA GLY A 58 16.68 14.93 -5.12
C GLY A 58 16.89 13.41 -5.24
N THR A 59 18.08 12.90 -4.93
CA THR A 59 18.40 11.46 -4.92
C THR A 59 18.74 10.93 -3.53
N THR A 60 18.57 11.77 -2.49
CA THR A 60 18.93 11.40 -1.11
C THR A 60 17.66 11.13 -0.31
N ALA A 61 17.44 9.87 0.04
CA ALA A 61 16.36 9.44 0.92
C ALA A 61 16.75 9.62 2.38
N THR A 62 15.85 10.16 3.19
CA THR A 62 16.00 10.29 4.66
C THR A 62 14.81 9.67 5.34
N PHE A 63 15.03 8.55 6.04
CA PHE A 63 13.96 7.86 6.75
C PHE A 63 13.86 8.38 8.19
N VAL A 64 12.69 8.88 8.57
CA VAL A 64 12.39 9.45 9.89
C VAL A 64 11.37 8.56 10.60
N ASP A 65 11.70 8.05 11.81
CA ASP A 65 10.74 7.32 12.65
C ASP A 65 9.63 8.29 13.10
N LEU A 66 8.40 8.03 12.70
CA LEU A 66 7.25 8.88 13.02
C LEU A 66 6.80 8.77 14.47
N GLY A 67 7.30 7.77 15.22
CA GLY A 67 6.91 7.57 16.62
C GLY A 67 5.44 7.18 16.80
N VAL A 68 4.78 6.64 15.76
CA VAL A 68 3.39 6.20 15.85
C VAL A 68 3.27 5.07 16.86
N ASP A 69 2.28 5.15 17.75
CA ASP A 69 2.02 4.15 18.80
C ASP A 69 1.22 2.97 18.23
N LEU A 70 1.93 2.08 17.53
CA LEU A 70 1.39 0.82 17.04
C LEU A 70 1.86 -0.34 17.93
N PRO A 71 1.01 -1.37 18.13
CA PRO A 71 1.43 -2.54 18.90
C PRO A 71 2.62 -3.24 18.23
N GLY A 72 3.66 -3.50 18.99
CA GLY A 72 4.76 -4.32 18.52
C GLY A 72 4.30 -5.77 18.34
N VAL A 73 4.64 -6.39 17.20
CA VAL A 73 4.31 -7.80 16.91
C VAL A 73 5.51 -8.57 16.39
N GLN A 74 5.52 -9.88 16.57
CA GLN A 74 6.40 -10.83 15.88
C GLN A 74 5.58 -11.82 15.06
N ASN A 75 6.25 -12.63 14.20
CA ASN A 75 5.56 -13.53 13.27
C ASN A 75 4.48 -12.79 12.47
N ALA A 76 4.82 -11.55 12.07
CA ALA A 76 3.96 -10.54 11.54
C ALA A 76 3.66 -10.72 10.06
N SER A 77 2.52 -10.21 9.63
CA SER A 77 2.24 -9.86 8.25
C SER A 77 1.59 -8.48 8.17
N LEU A 78 1.94 -7.73 7.14
CA LEU A 78 1.47 -6.38 6.88
C LEU A 78 0.86 -6.32 5.48
N ALA A 79 -0.25 -5.61 5.33
CA ALA A 79 -0.80 -5.24 4.04
C ALA A 79 -1.31 -3.79 4.08
N MET A 80 -1.02 -3.04 3.01
CA MET A 80 -1.44 -1.66 2.85
C MET A 80 -2.53 -1.58 1.80
N GLY A 81 -3.56 -0.77 2.06
CA GLY A 81 -4.66 -0.55 1.11
C GLY A 81 -5.61 0.51 1.65
N ASP A 82 -6.20 1.27 0.77
CA ASP A 82 -7.26 2.24 1.05
C ASP A 82 -8.57 1.48 1.19
N TYR A 83 -8.86 0.98 2.44
CA TYR A 83 -9.99 0.07 2.64
C TYR A 83 -11.32 0.79 2.89
N ASP A 84 -11.27 2.05 3.28
CA ASP A 84 -12.47 2.86 3.49
C ASP A 84 -12.72 3.90 2.37
N GLY A 85 -11.83 3.94 1.36
CA GLY A 85 -11.99 4.72 0.15
C GLY A 85 -11.73 6.20 0.32
N ASP A 86 -11.02 6.62 1.38
CA ASP A 86 -10.75 8.03 1.66
C ASP A 86 -9.51 8.59 0.95
N GLY A 87 -8.73 7.72 0.29
CA GLY A 87 -7.54 8.06 -0.49
C GLY A 87 -6.23 7.92 0.26
N ASP A 88 -6.25 7.70 1.56
CA ASP A 88 -5.08 7.40 2.37
C ASP A 88 -4.85 5.88 2.46
N LEU A 89 -3.60 5.44 2.54
CA LEU A 89 -3.33 4.01 2.66
C LEU A 89 -3.41 3.57 4.11
N ASP A 90 -4.29 2.62 4.38
CA ASP A 90 -4.53 2.01 5.68
C ASP A 90 -3.65 0.78 5.92
N LEU A 91 -3.49 0.41 7.17
CA LEU A 91 -2.65 -0.71 7.58
C LEU A 91 -3.50 -1.87 8.12
N LEU A 92 -3.36 -3.05 7.52
CA LEU A 92 -3.75 -4.32 8.13
C LEU A 92 -2.51 -4.96 8.77
N LEU A 93 -2.52 -5.11 10.08
CA LEU A 93 -1.43 -5.64 10.90
C LEU A 93 -1.87 -6.94 11.57
N THR A 94 -1.10 -8.01 11.37
CA THR A 94 -1.29 -9.28 12.06
C THR A 94 0.00 -9.75 12.69
N GLY A 95 -0.11 -10.58 13.74
CA GLY A 95 1.05 -11.16 14.41
C GLY A 95 0.80 -11.49 15.87
N GLU A 96 1.83 -11.99 16.52
CA GLU A 96 1.82 -12.24 17.95
C GLU A 96 2.24 -10.95 18.69
N TYR A 97 1.34 -10.45 19.51
CA TYR A 97 1.51 -9.30 20.39
C TYR A 97 1.74 -9.73 21.82
N THR A 98 2.48 -8.95 22.58
CA THR A 98 2.61 -9.13 24.04
C THR A 98 2.42 -7.81 24.77
N ASP A 99 1.70 -7.86 25.87
CA ASP A 99 1.60 -6.77 26.86
C ASP A 99 2.65 -6.91 27.97
N GLY A 100 3.58 -7.84 27.82
CA GLY A 100 4.59 -8.19 28.83
C GLY A 100 4.14 -9.32 29.79
N THR A 101 2.88 -9.72 29.76
CA THR A 101 2.30 -10.76 30.61
C THR A 101 1.70 -11.89 29.77
N ILE A 102 0.95 -11.56 28.75
CA ILE A 102 0.22 -12.50 27.89
C ILE A 102 0.63 -12.29 26.44
N ASN A 103 0.94 -13.39 25.76
CA ASN A 103 1.07 -13.38 24.31
C ASN A 103 -0.29 -13.71 23.69
N THR A 104 -0.73 -12.87 22.75
CA THR A 104 -1.97 -13.08 22.02
C THR A 104 -1.75 -12.76 20.54
N ASN A 105 -2.42 -13.49 19.65
CA ASN A 105 -2.40 -13.13 18.26
C ASN A 105 -3.39 -12.01 18.00
N ILE A 106 -3.00 -11.05 17.20
CA ILE A 106 -3.86 -9.94 16.78
C ILE A 106 -4.02 -9.91 15.27
N SER A 107 -5.15 -9.38 14.82
CA SER A 107 -5.40 -8.90 13.47
C SER A 107 -6.14 -7.59 13.60
N ARG A 108 -5.52 -6.48 13.20
CA ARG A 108 -6.05 -5.14 13.41
C ARG A 108 -5.93 -4.31 12.14
N ILE A 109 -6.98 -3.55 11.88
CA ILE A 109 -6.96 -2.52 10.85
C ILE A 109 -6.70 -1.17 11.53
N TYR A 110 -5.81 -0.39 10.96
CA TYR A 110 -5.53 0.97 11.39
C TYR A 110 -5.83 1.89 10.22
N ARG A 111 -6.83 2.75 10.40
CA ARG A 111 -7.11 3.85 9.47
C ARG A 111 -6.00 4.87 9.55
N ASN A 112 -5.53 5.29 8.42
CA ASN A 112 -4.62 6.41 8.26
C ASN A 112 -5.42 7.68 7.93
N ASN A 113 -5.15 8.74 8.61
CA ASN A 113 -5.62 10.08 8.25
C ASN A 113 -4.43 11.02 8.43
N ASN A 114 -3.72 11.33 7.36
CA ASN A 114 -2.51 12.17 7.36
C ASN A 114 -1.50 11.75 8.46
N PHE A 115 -1.01 10.50 8.44
CA PHE A 115 -0.11 9.86 9.43
C PHE A 115 -0.67 9.65 10.84
N ILE A 116 -1.93 9.96 11.09
CA ILE A 116 -2.57 9.62 12.35
C ILE A 116 -3.29 8.29 12.16
N PHE A 117 -2.75 7.24 12.77
CA PHE A 117 -3.28 5.89 12.65
C PHE A 117 -4.27 5.60 13.79
N PHE A 118 -5.50 5.29 13.45
CA PHE A 118 -6.56 4.93 14.38
C PHE A 118 -6.89 3.45 14.28
N HIS A 119 -6.86 2.73 15.41
CA HIS A 119 -7.34 1.36 15.43
C HIS A 119 -8.84 1.31 15.13
N ASP A 120 -9.23 0.69 14.04
CA ASP A 120 -10.63 0.44 13.74
C ASP A 120 -11.14 -0.72 14.58
N THR A 121 -11.97 -0.39 15.57
CA THR A 121 -12.57 -1.36 16.50
C THR A 121 -13.92 -1.90 16.03
N THR A 122 -14.42 -1.44 14.87
CA THR A 122 -15.70 -1.90 14.31
C THR A 122 -15.59 -3.31 13.71
N ASN A 123 -14.39 -3.69 13.30
CA ASN A 123 -14.11 -4.98 12.68
C ASN A 123 -13.58 -6.00 13.70
N SER A 124 -14.25 -7.16 13.82
CA SER A 124 -13.81 -8.26 14.66
C SER A 124 -13.19 -9.36 13.81
N ILE A 125 -11.89 -9.26 13.56
CA ILE A 125 -11.11 -10.23 12.82
C ILE A 125 -10.31 -11.08 13.82
N PRO A 126 -10.37 -12.44 13.78
CA PRO A 126 -9.59 -13.27 14.70
C PRO A 126 -8.11 -13.03 14.52
N GLY A 127 -7.40 -12.89 15.66
CA GLY A 127 -5.95 -12.72 15.65
C GLY A 127 -5.24 -13.94 15.09
N VAL A 128 -4.22 -13.71 14.26
CA VAL A 128 -3.36 -14.76 13.70
C VAL A 128 -1.88 -14.40 13.81
N ARG A 129 -1.04 -15.44 13.86
CA ARG A 129 0.43 -15.35 13.77
C ARG A 129 0.96 -16.31 12.72
N LEU A 130 2.24 -16.20 12.35
CA LEU A 130 2.83 -16.95 11.23
C LEU A 130 1.93 -16.86 10.01
N SER A 131 1.49 -15.66 9.75
CA SER A 131 0.38 -15.33 8.88
C SER A 131 0.84 -14.71 7.57
N ASN A 132 -0.07 -14.72 6.61
CA ASN A 132 0.00 -13.90 5.43
C ASN A 132 -1.37 -13.24 5.23
N VAL A 133 -1.38 -11.92 4.98
CA VAL A 133 -2.58 -11.14 4.74
C VAL A 133 -2.45 -10.33 3.46
N ALA A 134 -3.57 -10.12 2.79
CA ALA A 134 -3.64 -9.32 1.58
C ALA A 134 -5.00 -8.63 1.47
N TRP A 135 -4.98 -7.41 0.95
CA TRP A 135 -6.16 -6.73 0.46
C TRP A 135 -6.47 -7.15 -0.97
N GLY A 136 -7.73 -7.22 -1.34
CA GLY A 136 -8.17 -7.48 -2.70
C GLY A 136 -9.68 -7.39 -2.82
N ASP A 137 -10.17 -6.75 -3.87
CA ASP A 137 -11.58 -6.71 -4.23
C ASP A 137 -11.92 -8.03 -4.95
N TYR A 138 -12.43 -9.04 -4.19
CA TYR A 138 -12.65 -10.38 -4.75
C TYR A 138 -13.97 -10.49 -5.49
N ASP A 139 -14.96 -9.66 -5.16
CA ASP A 139 -16.30 -9.73 -5.76
C ASP A 139 -16.59 -8.57 -6.73
N GLY A 140 -15.68 -7.64 -6.89
CA GLY A 140 -15.72 -6.57 -7.89
C GLY A 140 -16.69 -5.44 -7.51
N ASP A 141 -16.96 -5.26 -6.20
CA ASP A 141 -17.86 -4.20 -5.73
C ASP A 141 -17.16 -2.86 -5.49
N GLY A 142 -15.83 -2.84 -5.59
CA GLY A 142 -14.98 -1.64 -5.48
C GLY A 142 -14.36 -1.45 -4.10
N ASP A 143 -14.80 -2.22 -3.10
CA ASP A 143 -14.26 -2.17 -1.74
C ASP A 143 -13.12 -3.19 -1.58
N LEU A 144 -12.13 -2.90 -0.73
CA LEU A 144 -11.05 -3.85 -0.46
C LEU A 144 -11.47 -4.86 0.61
N ASP A 145 -11.41 -6.12 0.24
CA ASP A 145 -11.64 -7.27 1.10
C ASP A 145 -10.34 -7.81 1.68
N ILE A 146 -10.43 -8.68 2.69
CA ILE A 146 -9.27 -9.30 3.31
C ILE A 146 -9.22 -10.79 2.98
N ALA A 147 -8.08 -11.24 2.44
CA ALA A 147 -7.68 -12.64 2.46
C ALA A 147 -6.60 -12.83 3.53
N MET A 148 -6.77 -13.83 4.40
CA MET A 148 -5.80 -14.12 5.46
C MET A 148 -5.63 -15.61 5.71
N CYS A 149 -4.40 -15.99 6.07
CA CYS A 149 -4.11 -17.32 6.60
C CYS A 149 -3.10 -17.22 7.76
N GLY A 150 -3.05 -18.23 8.61
CA GLY A 150 -2.14 -18.25 9.75
C GLY A 150 -2.63 -19.17 10.86
N LEU A 151 -1.96 -19.14 12.01
CA LEU A 151 -2.36 -19.84 13.21
C LEU A 151 -3.18 -18.92 14.12
N ASP A 152 -4.38 -19.33 14.49
CA ASP A 152 -5.22 -18.62 15.45
C ASP A 152 -4.68 -18.71 16.90
N ASN A 153 -5.39 -18.14 17.88
CA ASN A 153 -5.02 -18.18 19.29
C ASN A 153 -5.06 -19.59 19.92
N SER A 154 -5.71 -20.54 19.27
CA SER A 154 -5.73 -21.95 19.65
C SER A 154 -4.62 -22.76 18.98
N GLY A 155 -3.81 -22.14 18.12
CA GLY A 155 -2.77 -22.79 17.32
C GLY A 155 -3.33 -23.57 16.14
N VAL A 156 -4.59 -23.34 15.76
CA VAL A 156 -5.23 -23.99 14.61
C VAL A 156 -4.95 -23.21 13.35
N PRO A 157 -4.49 -23.86 12.25
CA PRO A 157 -4.34 -23.20 10.97
C PRO A 157 -5.70 -22.80 10.42
N ILE A 158 -5.81 -21.53 10.00
CA ILE A 158 -7.01 -21.02 9.34
C ILE A 158 -6.63 -20.34 8.01
N THR A 159 -7.55 -20.38 7.04
CA THR A 159 -7.54 -19.54 5.85
C THR A 159 -8.94 -18.99 5.68
N LYS A 160 -9.08 -17.67 5.60
CA LYS A 160 -10.37 -17.00 5.54
C LYS A 160 -10.34 -15.81 4.58
N ILE A 161 -11.50 -15.52 4.01
CA ILE A 161 -11.79 -14.31 3.27
C ILE A 161 -12.85 -13.54 4.05
N TYR A 162 -12.64 -12.25 4.25
CA TYR A 162 -13.60 -11.34 4.88
C TYR A 162 -14.02 -10.31 3.85
N LYS A 163 -15.32 -10.27 3.57
CA LYS A 163 -15.91 -9.24 2.72
C LYS A 163 -16.01 -7.93 3.49
N ASN A 164 -15.54 -6.85 2.88
CA ASN A 164 -15.85 -5.49 3.32
C ASN A 164 -17.31 -5.20 2.97
N GLY A 165 -18.10 -4.86 3.96
CA GLY A 165 -19.52 -4.53 3.78
C GLY A 165 -19.75 -3.03 3.88
N SER A 166 -18.82 -2.19 3.39
CA SER A 166 -18.98 -0.74 3.41
C SER A 166 -20.34 -0.34 2.83
N ALA A 167 -21.10 0.44 3.60
CA ALA A 167 -22.37 0.99 3.11
C ALA A 167 -22.16 2.18 2.16
N VAL A 168 -20.92 2.62 2.02
CA VAL A 168 -20.51 3.70 1.12
C VAL A 168 -20.11 3.06 -0.20
N VAL A 169 -21.07 2.94 -1.10
CA VAL A 169 -20.76 2.59 -2.49
C VAL A 169 -19.92 3.72 -3.06
N ASN A 170 -18.61 3.55 -3.09
CA ASN A 170 -17.74 4.47 -3.79
C ASN A 170 -18.01 4.34 -5.30
N ALA A 171 -18.55 5.40 -5.90
CA ALA A 171 -18.70 5.42 -7.35
C ALA A 171 -17.32 5.50 -8.00
N ALA A 172 -17.12 4.77 -9.10
CA ALA A 172 -15.86 4.85 -9.81
C ALA A 172 -15.52 6.30 -10.18
N PRO A 173 -14.24 6.72 -10.06
CA PRO A 173 -13.80 8.04 -10.49
C PRO A 173 -14.19 8.35 -11.94
N SER A 174 -14.43 9.61 -12.24
CA SER A 174 -14.64 10.02 -13.62
C SER A 174 -13.41 9.70 -14.47
N ALA A 175 -13.63 9.37 -15.75
CA ALA A 175 -12.50 9.15 -16.65
C ALA A 175 -11.67 10.43 -16.82
N PRO A 176 -10.34 10.33 -16.92
CA PRO A 176 -9.50 11.46 -17.29
C PRO A 176 -9.86 11.95 -18.70
N THR A 177 -9.72 13.26 -18.92
CA THR A 177 -10.04 13.91 -20.20
C THR A 177 -8.81 14.61 -20.79
N GLY A 178 -8.90 15.08 -22.03
CA GLY A 178 -7.83 15.88 -22.63
C GLY A 178 -6.51 15.14 -22.81
N LEU A 179 -6.52 13.80 -22.92
CA LEU A 179 -5.30 13.02 -23.16
C LEU A 179 -4.56 13.56 -24.38
N SER A 180 -3.31 13.94 -24.19
CA SER A 180 -2.41 14.38 -25.24
C SER A 180 -1.07 13.66 -25.18
N MET A 181 -0.37 13.63 -26.29
CA MET A 181 0.95 13.03 -26.41
C MET A 181 1.85 13.97 -27.21
N VAL A 182 3.01 14.27 -26.66
CA VAL A 182 4.03 15.09 -27.32
C VAL A 182 5.35 14.32 -27.35
N LYS A 183 6.00 14.30 -28.53
CA LYS A 183 7.38 13.83 -28.64
C LYS A 183 8.32 14.95 -28.21
N VAL A 184 9.13 14.70 -27.20
CA VAL A 184 10.15 15.63 -26.68
C VAL A 184 11.53 15.16 -27.10
N GLY A 185 12.36 16.07 -27.61
CA GLY A 185 13.73 15.77 -28.05
C GLY A 185 13.82 15.05 -29.41
N SER A 186 15.04 14.65 -29.77
CA SER A 186 15.36 13.99 -31.05
C SER A 186 16.46 12.93 -30.84
N GLY A 187 16.58 12.01 -31.81
CA GLY A 187 17.60 10.94 -31.74
C GLY A 187 17.35 9.95 -30.59
N ALA A 188 18.44 9.44 -30.00
CA ALA A 188 18.40 8.41 -28.96
C ALA A 188 17.89 8.92 -27.60
N THR A 189 17.77 10.22 -27.39
CA THR A 189 17.27 10.84 -26.16
C THR A 189 15.80 11.29 -26.28
N ALA A 190 15.14 11.02 -27.41
CA ALA A 190 13.74 11.36 -27.58
C ALA A 190 12.84 10.46 -26.70
N TYR A 191 11.84 11.09 -26.08
CA TYR A 191 10.81 10.40 -25.30
C TYR A 191 9.42 10.94 -25.65
N LEU A 192 8.39 10.18 -25.25
CA LEU A 192 6.99 10.60 -25.37
C LEU A 192 6.51 11.10 -24.00
N MET A 193 5.96 12.30 -23.97
CA MET A 193 5.32 12.87 -22.80
C MET A 193 3.80 12.77 -22.99
N PHE A 194 3.13 12.16 -22.05
CA PHE A 194 1.68 12.06 -22.00
C PHE A 194 1.16 13.04 -20.95
N SER A 195 0.06 13.71 -21.24
CA SER A 195 -0.63 14.57 -20.28
C SER A 195 -2.15 14.42 -20.44
N TRP A 196 -2.87 14.63 -19.34
CA TRP A 196 -4.33 14.55 -19.28
C TRP A 196 -4.87 15.45 -18.18
N ASN A 197 -6.14 15.83 -18.29
CA ASN A 197 -6.86 16.43 -17.19
C ASN A 197 -7.26 15.31 -16.22
N PRO A 198 -7.00 15.45 -14.92
CA PRO A 198 -7.34 14.43 -13.95
C PRO A 198 -8.84 14.11 -13.93
N GLY A 199 -9.15 12.87 -13.57
CA GLY A 199 -10.49 12.48 -13.16
C GLY A 199 -10.87 13.13 -11.83
N THR A 200 -12.14 13.04 -11.47
CA THR A 200 -12.66 13.48 -10.19
C THR A 200 -13.43 12.34 -9.53
N ASP A 201 -13.38 12.27 -8.23
CA ASP A 201 -14.14 11.36 -7.40
C ASP A 201 -14.81 12.13 -6.26
N ALA A 202 -15.95 11.62 -5.78
CA ALA A 202 -16.70 12.29 -4.72
C ALA A 202 -16.12 12.03 -3.32
N ILE A 203 -15.40 10.93 -3.16
CA ILE A 203 -14.87 10.43 -1.89
C ILE A 203 -13.35 10.48 -1.91
N THR A 204 -12.72 9.91 -2.95
CA THR A 204 -11.26 9.87 -3.07
C THR A 204 -10.70 11.24 -3.46
N PRO A 205 -9.84 11.86 -2.64
CA PRO A 205 -9.15 13.09 -3.00
C PRO A 205 -8.35 12.91 -4.31
N GLN A 206 -8.22 13.99 -5.07
CA GLN A 206 -7.54 13.94 -6.37
C GLN A 206 -6.09 13.41 -6.28
N ALA A 207 -5.39 13.70 -5.19
CA ALA A 207 -4.04 13.19 -4.92
C ALA A 207 -4.01 11.66 -4.73
N GLY A 208 -5.09 11.05 -4.26
CA GLY A 208 -5.25 9.61 -4.11
C GLY A 208 -5.60 8.89 -5.43
N LEU A 209 -6.01 9.63 -6.48
CA LEU A 209 -6.35 9.02 -7.77
C LEU A 209 -5.11 8.61 -8.53
N SER A 210 -5.06 7.38 -8.98
CA SER A 210 -4.00 6.85 -9.82
C SER A 210 -4.54 6.33 -11.15
N TYR A 211 -3.70 6.32 -12.18
CA TYR A 211 -4.12 6.04 -13.55
C TYR A 211 -3.38 4.81 -14.10
N VAL A 212 -4.09 4.03 -14.92
CA VAL A 212 -3.51 2.92 -15.66
C VAL A 212 -3.35 3.35 -17.11
N LEU A 213 -2.11 3.57 -17.54
CA LEU A 213 -1.80 3.93 -18.91
C LEU A 213 -1.76 2.68 -19.80
N ARG A 214 -2.44 2.78 -20.95
CA ARG A 214 -2.41 1.76 -22.01
C ARG A 214 -1.85 2.39 -23.28
N ILE A 215 -0.89 1.74 -23.91
CA ILE A 215 -0.30 2.19 -25.18
C ILE A 215 -0.31 1.04 -26.17
N GLY A 216 -0.84 1.28 -27.36
CA GLY A 216 -0.88 0.34 -28.47
C GLY A 216 -0.81 1.05 -29.82
N TYR A 217 -0.69 0.26 -30.89
CA TYR A 217 -0.69 0.77 -32.27
C TYR A 217 -2.08 1.15 -32.77
N THR A 218 -3.13 0.69 -32.08
CA THR A 218 -4.53 0.98 -32.37
C THR A 218 -5.26 1.40 -31.10
N SER A 219 -6.39 2.09 -31.25
CA SER A 219 -7.23 2.44 -30.09
C SER A 219 -7.60 1.18 -29.29
N GLY A 220 -7.37 1.20 -27.98
CA GLY A 220 -7.57 0.06 -27.08
C GLY A 220 -6.50 -1.01 -27.14
N GLY A 221 -5.47 -0.86 -27.98
CA GLY A 221 -4.35 -1.80 -28.06
C GLY A 221 -3.46 -1.79 -26.82
N ILE A 222 -2.72 -2.88 -26.61
CA ILE A 222 -1.85 -3.13 -25.45
C ILE A 222 -0.42 -3.56 -25.85
N GLN A 223 -0.07 -3.36 -27.11
CA GLN A 223 1.15 -3.96 -27.68
C GLN A 223 2.44 -3.31 -27.16
N ILE A 224 2.38 -2.09 -26.63
CA ILE A 224 3.54 -1.35 -26.11
C ILE A 224 3.53 -1.34 -24.60
N VAL A 225 2.39 -0.94 -23.99
CA VAL A 225 2.20 -0.97 -22.54
C VAL A 225 0.89 -1.70 -22.24
N ALA A 226 1.00 -2.86 -21.60
CA ALA A 226 -0.16 -3.63 -21.16
C ALA A 226 -0.69 -3.08 -19.84
N PRO A 227 -1.98 -2.82 -19.71
CA PRO A 227 -2.56 -2.38 -18.45
C PRO A 227 -2.69 -3.54 -17.47
N HIS A 228 -2.67 -3.24 -16.19
CA HIS A 228 -3.16 -4.14 -15.15
C HIS A 228 -4.69 -3.97 -14.95
N ALA A 229 -5.40 -3.76 -16.05
CA ALA A 229 -6.84 -3.60 -16.08
C ALA A 229 -7.44 -4.39 -17.25
N ASN A 230 -8.72 -4.80 -17.11
CA ASN A 230 -9.46 -5.44 -18.19
C ASN A 230 -9.83 -4.45 -19.31
N SER A 231 -10.50 -4.93 -20.36
CA SER A 231 -10.92 -4.09 -21.50
C SER A 231 -11.93 -3.00 -21.14
N ALA A 232 -12.65 -3.16 -20.04
CA ALA A 232 -13.60 -2.18 -19.51
C ALA A 232 -12.93 -1.11 -18.62
N GLY A 233 -11.61 -1.25 -18.34
CA GLY A 233 -10.87 -0.32 -17.49
C GLY A 233 -10.83 -0.71 -16.02
N THR A 234 -11.50 -1.79 -15.61
CA THR A 234 -11.48 -2.28 -14.24
C THR A 234 -10.10 -2.84 -13.91
N ARG A 235 -9.51 -2.44 -12.78
CA ARG A 235 -8.22 -2.95 -12.32
C ARG A 235 -8.31 -4.45 -11.99
N LEU A 236 -7.27 -5.17 -12.36
CA LEU A 236 -7.11 -6.59 -12.05
C LEU A 236 -6.26 -6.83 -10.79
N ARG A 237 -5.64 -5.78 -10.25
CA ARG A 237 -4.85 -5.82 -9.02
C ARG A 237 -5.12 -4.58 -8.19
N PRO A 238 -5.27 -4.71 -6.86
CA PRO A 238 -5.32 -3.56 -5.97
C PRO A 238 -3.96 -2.83 -5.98
N GLY A 239 -3.96 -1.55 -5.71
CA GLY A 239 -2.77 -0.71 -5.66
C GLY A 239 -2.83 0.48 -6.63
N ARG A 240 -1.87 1.40 -6.49
CA ARG A 240 -1.78 2.60 -7.35
C ARG A 240 -1.54 2.25 -8.82
N GLY A 241 -2.06 3.05 -9.71
CA GLY A 241 -1.71 3.02 -11.14
C GLY A 241 -0.25 3.44 -11.37
N PHE A 242 0.24 3.25 -12.60
CA PHE A 242 1.62 3.56 -12.97
C PHE A 242 1.87 5.05 -13.23
N ALA A 243 0.83 5.87 -13.26
CA ALA A 243 0.94 7.28 -13.60
C ALA A 243 0.05 8.11 -12.68
N ASN A 244 0.61 9.19 -12.15
CA ASN A 244 -0.09 10.19 -11.38
C ASN A 244 -0.30 11.42 -12.25
N SER A 245 -1.34 12.22 -11.96
CA SER A 245 -1.45 13.58 -12.50
C SER A 245 -0.40 14.45 -11.81
N THR A 246 0.47 15.06 -12.54
CA THR A 246 1.36 16.14 -12.07
C THR A 246 0.71 17.49 -12.23
#